data_b28f47aecacdc1a75d6a33bfbeff3d68
#
_entry.id   b28f47aecacdc1a75d6a33bfbeff3d68
#
_cell.length_a   1.000
_cell.length_b   1.000
_cell.length_c   1.000
_cell.angle_alpha   90.00
_cell.angle_beta   90.00
_cell.angle_gamma   90.00
#
_symmetry.space_group_name_H-M   'P 1'
#
loop_
_entity.id
_entity.type
_entity.pdbx_description
1 polymer ?
#
loop_
_entity_poly.entity_id
_entity_poly.type
_entity_poly.pdbx_seq_one_letter_code
_entity_poly.pdbx_strand_id
1 'polypeptide(L)'
;SQNGLLTSVGWRIGKKTDYVLEGSVFVAGAAIQWLRDGLQILKKSSESEERALAVADSAGVYVVPSFTGLGAPYWKPKVKGAMFGLTRGTKQEHIIRATLEALAYQTNDVLNAMKEDSGLEIKRLQVDGGASLNNYLLQFQSDITQVSVIRSTISETTALGAAYLAGLAVGYWKDQEEICSHFQASHEFVPNMEASQREELLTGWKRAIHAVMQF
;
A
#
# COMPACT_ATOMS: atom_id res chain seq x y z
N SER A 1 -8.60 -11.85 -14.27
CA SER A 1 -8.80 -11.95 -12.81
C SER A 1 -10.21 -12.36 -12.48
N GLN A 2 -10.39 -13.21 -11.48
CA GLN A 2 -11.68 -13.56 -10.90
C GLN A 2 -11.90 -12.91 -9.53
N ASN A 3 -10.84 -12.33 -8.95
CA ASN A 3 -10.84 -11.70 -7.63
C ASN A 3 -10.75 -10.16 -7.69
N GLY A 4 -11.31 -9.54 -8.75
CA GLY A 4 -11.47 -8.10 -8.83
C GLY A 4 -10.18 -7.32 -9.15
N LEU A 5 -9.18 -7.95 -9.77
CA LEU A 5 -8.01 -7.26 -10.27
C LEU A 5 -8.16 -6.88 -11.74
N LEU A 6 -7.37 -5.92 -12.20
CA LEU A 6 -7.23 -5.58 -13.60
C LEU A 6 -6.08 -6.36 -14.23
N THR A 7 -6.21 -6.65 -15.53
CA THR A 7 -5.11 -7.22 -16.31
C THR A 7 -4.72 -6.22 -17.39
N SER A 8 -3.46 -5.83 -17.37
CA SER A 8 -2.91 -4.82 -18.28
C SER A 8 -1.68 -5.35 -19.01
N VAL A 9 -1.33 -4.70 -20.11
CA VAL A 9 -0.04 -4.91 -20.75
C VAL A 9 1.00 -4.20 -19.89
N GLY A 10 1.95 -4.96 -19.32
CA GLY A 10 3.07 -4.40 -18.58
C GLY A 10 4.04 -3.70 -19.53
N TRP A 11 4.57 -4.45 -20.50
CA TRP A 11 5.42 -3.93 -21.58
C TRP A 11 5.42 -4.86 -22.79
N ARG A 12 5.92 -4.33 -23.90
CA ARG A 12 6.22 -5.12 -25.09
C ARG A 12 7.64 -4.82 -25.55
N ILE A 13 8.48 -5.84 -25.61
CA ILE A 13 9.85 -5.74 -26.09
C ILE A 13 10.01 -6.70 -27.27
N GLY A 14 10.29 -6.16 -28.44
CA GLY A 14 10.29 -6.92 -29.68
C GLY A 14 8.91 -7.54 -29.97
N LYS A 15 8.86 -8.88 -30.06
CA LYS A 15 7.64 -9.66 -30.30
C LYS A 15 6.97 -10.17 -29.01
N LYS A 16 7.63 -10.05 -27.85
CA LYS A 16 7.15 -10.54 -26.57
C LYS A 16 6.35 -9.46 -25.87
N THR A 17 5.14 -9.81 -25.44
CA THR A 17 4.29 -8.97 -24.59
C THR A 17 4.17 -9.64 -23.23
N ASP A 18 4.50 -8.92 -22.16
CA ASP A 18 4.32 -9.37 -20.78
C ASP A 18 3.10 -8.64 -20.19
N TYR A 19 2.24 -9.39 -19.50
CA TYR A 19 1.04 -8.90 -18.86
C TYR A 19 1.24 -8.83 -17.36
N VAL A 20 0.52 -7.91 -16.72
CA VAL A 20 0.55 -7.70 -15.27
C VAL A 20 -0.86 -7.75 -14.69
N LEU A 21 -0.98 -8.22 -13.46
CA LEU A 21 -2.17 -8.04 -12.64
C LEU A 21 -2.01 -6.75 -11.84
N GLU A 22 -3.05 -5.93 -11.81
CA GLU A 22 -3.07 -4.66 -11.10
C GLU A 22 -4.22 -4.61 -10.10
N GLY A 23 -3.94 -4.18 -8.87
CA GLY A 23 -4.94 -3.84 -7.88
C GLY A 23 -4.96 -2.34 -7.65
N SER A 24 -6.04 -1.67 -8.02
CA SER A 24 -6.18 -0.23 -7.86
C SER A 24 -6.72 0.11 -6.47
N VAL A 25 -5.88 0.69 -5.61
CA VAL A 25 -6.28 1.32 -4.34
C VAL A 25 -6.52 2.80 -4.60
N PHE A 26 -7.78 3.26 -4.48
CA PHE A 26 -8.16 4.62 -4.89
C PHE A 26 -7.59 5.71 -3.98
N VAL A 27 -7.38 5.40 -2.70
CA VAL A 27 -6.91 6.37 -1.72
C VAL A 27 -5.72 5.77 -0.97
N ALA A 28 -4.52 6.23 -1.30
CA ALA A 28 -3.27 5.89 -0.62
C ALA A 28 -2.71 7.15 0.08
N GLY A 29 -1.64 7.74 -0.42
CA GLY A 29 -1.04 8.96 0.15
C GLY A 29 -2.01 10.13 0.30
N ALA A 30 -3.09 10.18 -0.49
CA ALA A 30 -4.16 11.16 -0.36
C ALA A 30 -4.87 11.09 1.02
N ALA A 31 -4.88 9.94 1.70
CA ALA A 31 -5.40 9.84 3.07
C ALA A 31 -4.58 10.68 4.06
N ILE A 32 -3.26 10.68 3.92
CA ILE A 32 -2.37 11.49 4.77
C ILE A 32 -2.51 12.99 4.43
N GLN A 33 -2.68 13.31 3.15
CA GLN A 33 -2.97 14.70 2.75
C GLN A 33 -4.30 15.18 3.35
N TRP A 34 -5.32 14.34 3.41
CA TRP A 34 -6.58 14.66 4.04
C TRP A 34 -6.44 14.91 5.56
N LEU A 35 -5.60 14.17 6.28
CA LEU A 35 -5.28 14.46 7.69
C LEU A 35 -4.66 15.86 7.85
N ARG A 36 -3.85 16.30 6.88
CA ARG A 36 -3.22 17.61 6.85
C ARG A 36 -4.20 18.71 6.44
N ASP A 37 -4.85 18.55 5.30
CA ASP A 37 -5.59 19.61 4.63
C ASP A 37 -7.07 19.66 5.07
N GLY A 38 -7.69 18.50 5.28
CA GLY A 38 -9.09 18.35 5.67
C GLY A 38 -9.30 18.41 7.17
N LEU A 39 -8.64 17.53 7.93
CA LEU A 39 -8.76 17.50 9.39
C LEU A 39 -7.82 18.47 10.11
N GLN A 40 -6.76 18.93 9.48
CA GLN A 40 -5.76 19.86 10.03
C GLN A 40 -5.07 19.35 11.32
N ILE A 41 -4.94 18.01 11.44
CA ILE A 41 -4.26 17.36 12.58
C ILE A 41 -2.80 17.05 12.30
N LEU A 42 -2.32 17.34 11.09
CA LEU A 42 -0.92 17.34 10.67
C LEU A 42 -0.59 18.69 10.03
N LYS A 43 0.61 19.21 10.26
CA LYS A 43 1.13 20.38 9.54
C LYS A 43 1.79 19.98 8.22
N LYS A 44 2.49 18.84 8.23
CA LYS A 44 3.17 18.25 7.07
C LYS A 44 2.91 16.74 7.04
N SER A 45 2.79 16.16 5.87
CA SER A 45 2.61 14.71 5.72
C SER A 45 3.77 13.89 6.31
N SER A 46 4.99 14.45 6.30
CA SER A 46 6.17 13.82 6.90
C SER A 46 6.10 13.66 8.43
N GLU A 47 5.25 14.43 9.13
CA GLU A 47 5.07 14.29 10.59
C GLU A 47 4.25 13.03 10.96
N SER A 48 3.61 12.39 9.98
CA SER A 48 2.71 11.25 10.23
C SER A 48 3.40 10.07 10.90
N GLU A 49 4.67 9.81 10.59
CA GLU A 49 5.46 8.74 11.23
C GLU A 49 5.68 9.02 12.72
N GLU A 50 6.23 10.19 13.05
CA GLU A 50 6.50 10.60 14.42
C GLU A 50 5.21 10.59 15.27
N ARG A 51 4.11 11.14 14.70
CA ARG A 51 2.82 11.19 15.39
C ARG A 51 2.21 9.80 15.60
N ALA A 52 2.33 8.90 14.64
CA ALA A 52 1.88 7.51 14.77
C ALA A 52 2.66 6.74 15.85
N LEU A 53 3.97 7.00 15.95
CA LEU A 53 4.85 6.39 16.95
C LEU A 53 4.68 6.99 18.37
N ALA A 54 4.00 8.12 18.51
CA ALA A 54 3.71 8.74 19.81
C ALA A 54 2.64 7.98 20.64
N VAL A 55 1.99 6.97 20.05
CA VAL A 55 1.03 6.08 20.72
C VAL A 55 1.43 4.63 20.53
N ALA A 56 1.09 3.78 21.49
CA ALA A 56 1.45 2.36 21.46
C ALA A 56 0.76 1.59 20.33
N ASP A 57 -0.50 1.91 20.05
CA ASP A 57 -1.33 1.29 19.04
C ASP A 57 -2.40 2.28 18.52
N SER A 58 -3.29 1.85 17.64
CA SER A 58 -4.42 2.65 17.16
C SER A 58 -5.60 2.67 18.11
N ALA A 59 -5.51 2.10 19.33
CA ALA A 59 -6.55 1.99 20.34
C ALA A 59 -7.87 1.40 19.80
N GLY A 60 -7.79 0.44 18.88
CA GLY A 60 -8.93 -0.18 18.22
C GLY A 60 -9.61 0.71 17.18
N VAL A 61 -9.02 1.84 16.81
CA VAL A 61 -9.53 2.72 15.75
C VAL A 61 -9.16 2.13 14.39
N TYR A 62 -10.15 2.06 13.50
CA TYR A 62 -9.97 1.72 12.07
C TYR A 62 -10.49 2.86 11.21
N VAL A 63 -9.65 3.33 10.30
CA VAL A 63 -10.03 4.31 9.28
C VAL A 63 -10.18 3.59 7.95
N VAL A 64 -11.34 3.70 7.31
CA VAL A 64 -11.55 3.24 5.94
C VAL A 64 -11.57 4.46 5.02
N PRO A 65 -10.46 4.76 4.30
CA PRO A 65 -10.33 6.02 3.58
C PRO A 65 -10.95 5.95 2.17
N SER A 66 -12.19 5.48 2.06
CA SER A 66 -12.90 5.34 0.78
C SER A 66 -13.53 6.66 0.32
N PHE A 67 -12.74 7.75 0.22
CA PHE A 67 -13.23 9.08 -0.13
C PHE A 67 -13.84 9.16 -1.53
N THR A 68 -13.35 8.34 -2.45
CA THR A 68 -13.84 8.20 -3.83
C THR A 68 -14.39 6.80 -4.11
N GLY A 69 -14.76 6.06 -3.06
CA GLY A 69 -15.16 4.67 -3.12
C GLY A 69 -14.03 3.70 -2.79
N LEU A 70 -14.35 2.41 -2.74
CA LEU A 70 -13.40 1.31 -2.60
C LEU A 70 -13.01 0.78 -3.99
N GLY A 71 -11.71 0.70 -4.25
CA GLY A 71 -11.13 0.07 -5.43
C GLY A 71 -11.05 -1.45 -5.31
N ALA A 72 -10.00 -2.04 -5.90
CA ALA A 72 -9.76 -3.46 -5.82
C ALA A 72 -9.54 -3.93 -4.37
N PRO A 73 -10.00 -5.14 -4.02
CA PRO A 73 -10.79 -6.06 -4.82
C PRO A 73 -12.31 -5.80 -4.77
N TYR A 74 -12.77 -4.80 -4.03
CA TYR A 74 -14.18 -4.59 -3.64
C TYR A 74 -15.04 -3.95 -4.72
N TRP A 75 -14.50 -2.98 -5.47
CA TRP A 75 -15.18 -2.22 -6.54
C TRP A 75 -16.53 -1.63 -6.11
N LYS A 76 -16.53 -0.86 -5.01
CA LYS A 76 -17.70 -0.19 -4.46
C LYS A 76 -17.57 1.35 -4.61
N PRO A 77 -17.87 1.93 -5.76
CA PRO A 77 -17.62 3.35 -6.04
C PRO A 77 -18.49 4.33 -5.23
N LYS A 78 -19.62 3.86 -4.67
CA LYS A 78 -20.54 4.69 -3.90
C LYS A 78 -20.23 4.76 -2.41
N VAL A 79 -19.45 3.83 -1.90
CA VAL A 79 -19.05 3.77 -0.48
C VAL A 79 -18.24 5.02 -0.11
N LYS A 80 -18.46 5.54 1.08
CA LYS A 80 -17.74 6.69 1.64
C LYS A 80 -16.79 6.26 2.75
N GLY A 81 -15.81 7.12 3.06
CA GLY A 81 -14.89 6.87 4.17
C GLY A 81 -15.60 6.88 5.52
N ALA A 82 -15.07 6.08 6.45
CA ALA A 82 -15.58 6.00 7.82
C ALA A 82 -14.45 5.78 8.82
N MET A 83 -14.72 6.11 10.07
CA MET A 83 -13.88 5.79 11.22
C MET A 83 -14.69 4.93 12.19
N PHE A 84 -14.10 3.85 12.69
CA PHE A 84 -14.71 2.92 13.63
C PHE A 84 -13.86 2.82 14.89
N GLY A 85 -14.45 2.39 16.01
CA GLY A 85 -13.72 2.13 17.26
C GLY A 85 -13.38 3.39 18.07
N LEU A 86 -14.00 4.55 17.77
CA LEU A 86 -13.76 5.78 18.53
C LEU A 86 -14.30 5.66 19.95
N THR A 87 -13.48 6.11 20.91
CA THR A 87 -13.83 6.21 22.32
C THR A 87 -13.51 7.60 22.85
N ARG A 88 -13.90 7.92 24.07
CA ARG A 88 -13.52 9.19 24.73
C ARG A 88 -12.00 9.35 24.87
N GLY A 89 -11.24 8.25 24.89
CA GLY A 89 -9.77 8.25 24.99
C GLY A 89 -9.07 8.39 23.64
N THR A 90 -9.81 8.37 22.52
CA THR A 90 -9.20 8.49 21.19
C THR A 90 -8.58 9.87 21.01
N LYS A 91 -7.31 9.89 20.60
CA LYS A 91 -6.52 11.09 20.30
C LYS A 91 -6.29 11.19 18.80
N GLN A 92 -5.83 12.35 18.34
CA GLN A 92 -5.46 12.54 16.92
C GLN A 92 -4.34 11.60 16.46
N GLU A 93 -3.42 11.22 17.35
CA GLU A 93 -2.34 10.26 17.08
C GLU A 93 -2.88 8.87 16.71
N HIS A 94 -3.94 8.42 17.40
CA HIS A 94 -4.61 7.16 17.07
C HIS A 94 -5.24 7.21 15.68
N ILE A 95 -5.86 8.34 15.30
CA ILE A 95 -6.44 8.53 13.95
C ILE A 95 -5.34 8.56 12.88
N ILE A 96 -4.24 9.27 13.14
CA ILE A 96 -3.10 9.33 12.21
C ILE A 96 -2.53 7.93 12.01
N ARG A 97 -2.30 7.19 13.09
CA ARG A 97 -1.78 5.82 13.05
C ARG A 97 -2.73 4.89 12.32
N ALA A 98 -4.02 4.87 12.67
CA ALA A 98 -5.03 4.06 11.99
C ALA A 98 -5.15 4.38 10.49
N THR A 99 -4.90 5.64 10.10
CA THR A 99 -4.89 6.02 8.68
C THR A 99 -3.68 5.44 7.95
N LEU A 100 -2.49 5.43 8.55
CA LEU A 100 -1.31 4.76 7.98
C LEU A 100 -1.54 3.24 7.90
N GLU A 101 -2.06 2.64 8.97
CA GLU A 101 -2.38 1.20 9.02
C GLU A 101 -3.39 0.80 7.94
N ALA A 102 -4.37 1.68 7.63
CA ALA A 102 -5.36 1.44 6.57
C ALA A 102 -4.72 1.26 5.18
N LEU A 103 -3.60 1.92 4.90
CA LEU A 103 -2.89 1.75 3.63
C LEU A 103 -2.29 0.34 3.52
N ALA A 104 -1.73 -0.17 4.62
CA ALA A 104 -1.19 -1.52 4.67
C ALA A 104 -2.29 -2.59 4.58
N TYR A 105 -3.44 -2.38 5.24
CA TYR A 105 -4.57 -3.30 5.14
C TYR A 105 -5.11 -3.39 3.71
N GLN A 106 -5.31 -2.25 3.03
CA GLN A 106 -5.75 -2.23 1.63
C GLN A 106 -4.75 -2.95 0.71
N THR A 107 -3.45 -2.74 0.94
CA THR A 107 -2.40 -3.46 0.21
C THR A 107 -2.49 -4.97 0.44
N ASN A 108 -2.72 -5.40 1.69
CA ASN A 108 -2.90 -6.81 2.02
C ASN A 108 -4.11 -7.43 1.29
N ASP A 109 -5.22 -6.71 1.20
CA ASP A 109 -6.42 -7.20 0.49
C ASP A 109 -6.13 -7.40 -1.01
N VAL A 110 -5.41 -6.47 -1.64
CA VAL A 110 -4.98 -6.59 -3.04
C VAL A 110 -3.99 -7.75 -3.23
N LEU A 111 -2.99 -7.89 -2.36
CA LEU A 111 -2.02 -8.99 -2.45
C LEU A 111 -2.67 -10.36 -2.26
N ASN A 112 -3.67 -10.47 -1.39
CA ASN A 112 -4.43 -11.71 -1.24
C ASN A 112 -5.20 -12.06 -2.53
N ALA A 113 -5.86 -11.08 -3.15
CA ALA A 113 -6.52 -11.27 -4.45
C ALA A 113 -5.50 -11.66 -5.55
N MET A 114 -4.29 -11.08 -5.54
CA MET A 114 -3.22 -11.46 -6.48
C MET A 114 -2.75 -12.90 -6.28
N LYS A 115 -2.60 -13.34 -5.02
CA LYS A 115 -2.23 -14.73 -4.69
C LYS A 115 -3.31 -15.71 -5.14
N GLU A 116 -4.58 -15.39 -4.91
CA GLU A 116 -5.71 -16.21 -5.31
C GLU A 116 -5.84 -16.34 -6.85
N ASP A 117 -5.66 -15.25 -7.58
CA ASP A 117 -5.74 -15.23 -9.05
C ASP A 117 -4.55 -15.92 -9.73
N SER A 118 -3.34 -15.69 -9.24
CA SER A 118 -2.11 -16.15 -9.89
C SER A 118 -1.65 -17.54 -9.42
N GLY A 119 -2.05 -17.93 -8.20
CA GLY A 119 -1.50 -19.11 -7.52
C GLY A 119 -0.01 -18.96 -7.13
N LEU A 120 0.57 -17.78 -7.30
CA LEU A 120 1.97 -17.52 -7.02
C LEU A 120 2.18 -17.02 -5.58
N GLU A 121 3.27 -17.46 -4.97
CA GLU A 121 3.72 -16.92 -3.70
C GLU A 121 4.44 -15.59 -3.94
N ILE A 122 3.92 -14.51 -3.33
CA ILE A 122 4.56 -13.20 -3.36
C ILE A 122 5.58 -13.14 -2.23
N LYS A 123 6.86 -13.18 -2.56
CA LYS A 123 7.96 -13.22 -1.58
C LYS A 123 8.43 -11.84 -1.14
N ARG A 124 8.28 -10.83 -1.99
CA ARG A 124 8.74 -9.46 -1.72
C ARG A 124 7.87 -8.44 -2.42
N LEU A 125 7.74 -7.28 -1.81
CA LEU A 125 7.02 -6.12 -2.33
C LEU A 125 8.00 -4.96 -2.46
N GLN A 126 8.25 -4.51 -3.67
CA GLN A 126 9.03 -3.30 -3.92
C GLN A 126 8.12 -2.09 -3.86
N VAL A 127 8.56 -1.04 -3.17
CA VAL A 127 7.78 0.17 -2.94
C VAL A 127 8.56 1.42 -3.28
N ASP A 128 7.84 2.42 -3.79
CA ASP A 128 8.35 3.76 -4.11
C ASP A 128 7.30 4.84 -3.86
N GLY A 129 7.60 6.07 -4.26
CA GLY A 129 6.73 7.23 -4.08
C GLY A 129 6.77 7.80 -2.67
N GLY A 130 6.06 8.92 -2.45
CA GLY A 130 6.15 9.70 -1.21
C GLY A 130 5.75 8.95 0.07
N ALA A 131 4.77 8.06 0.01
CA ALA A 131 4.33 7.27 1.16
C ALA A 131 5.39 6.25 1.61
N SER A 132 6.26 5.80 0.70
CA SER A 132 7.33 4.84 1.01
C SER A 132 8.44 5.41 1.89
N LEU A 133 8.47 6.72 2.11
CA LEU A 133 9.42 7.37 3.03
C LEU A 133 9.05 7.17 4.50
N ASN A 134 7.85 6.72 4.81
CA ASN A 134 7.37 6.47 6.16
C ASN A 134 7.76 5.04 6.61
N ASN A 135 8.73 4.93 7.52
CA ASN A 135 9.24 3.63 7.98
C ASN A 135 8.20 2.86 8.80
N TYR A 136 7.40 3.56 9.62
CA TYR A 136 6.32 2.93 10.36
C TYR A 136 5.33 2.22 9.41
N LEU A 137 4.90 2.93 8.35
CA LEU A 137 3.99 2.35 7.35
C LEU A 137 4.61 1.10 6.70
N LEU A 138 5.87 1.17 6.29
CA LEU A 138 6.51 0.04 5.58
C LEU A 138 6.74 -1.16 6.49
N GLN A 139 7.13 -0.94 7.76
CA GLN A 139 7.23 -2.04 8.72
C GLN A 139 5.85 -2.66 8.96
N PHE A 140 4.84 -1.85 9.25
CA PHE A 140 3.47 -2.34 9.46
C PHE A 140 2.92 -3.06 8.23
N GLN A 141 3.23 -2.58 7.03
CA GLN A 141 2.85 -3.25 5.77
C GLN A 141 3.52 -4.61 5.63
N SER A 142 4.82 -4.71 5.96
CA SER A 142 5.52 -6.00 5.98
C SER A 142 4.88 -6.97 6.98
N ASP A 143 4.59 -6.49 8.19
CA ASP A 143 3.96 -7.27 9.26
C ASP A 143 2.57 -7.80 8.85
N ILE A 144 1.72 -6.95 8.28
CA ILE A 144 0.35 -7.31 7.90
C ILE A 144 0.31 -8.23 6.69
N THR A 145 1.16 -7.98 5.68
CA THR A 145 1.17 -8.77 4.45
C THR A 145 1.97 -10.07 4.56
N GLN A 146 2.82 -10.19 5.58
CA GLN A 146 3.80 -11.28 5.76
C GLN A 146 4.74 -11.41 4.55
N VAL A 147 5.10 -10.28 3.95
CA VAL A 147 5.98 -10.18 2.78
C VAL A 147 7.08 -9.16 3.10
N SER A 148 8.34 -9.46 2.75
CA SER A 148 9.41 -8.47 2.83
C SER A 148 9.07 -7.26 1.96
N VAL A 149 9.14 -6.05 2.54
CA VAL A 149 8.94 -4.78 1.84
C VAL A 149 10.29 -4.13 1.58
N ILE A 150 10.59 -3.88 0.31
CA ILE A 150 11.88 -3.35 -0.15
C ILE A 150 11.64 -1.95 -0.71
N ARG A 151 12.23 -0.94 -0.06
CA ARG A 151 12.21 0.43 -0.55
C ARG A 151 13.31 0.64 -1.59
N SER A 152 12.93 1.17 -2.75
CA SER A 152 13.89 1.60 -3.79
C SER A 152 14.72 2.80 -3.31
N THR A 153 15.97 2.90 -3.79
CA THR A 153 16.77 4.14 -3.66
C THR A 153 16.24 5.26 -4.55
N ILE A 154 15.47 4.91 -5.57
CA ILE A 154 14.89 5.85 -6.54
C ILE A 154 13.40 5.97 -6.26
N SER A 155 12.93 7.21 -6.03
CA SER A 155 11.53 7.50 -5.72
C SER A 155 10.61 7.60 -6.95
N GLU A 156 11.20 7.82 -8.15
CA GLU A 156 10.46 8.06 -9.41
C GLU A 156 10.63 6.87 -10.36
N THR A 157 10.22 5.68 -9.93
CA THR A 157 10.44 4.43 -10.69
C THR A 157 9.62 4.39 -11.98
N THR A 158 8.49 5.08 -12.06
CA THR A 158 7.69 5.19 -13.30
C THR A 158 8.46 5.90 -14.42
N ALA A 159 9.08 7.03 -14.12
CA ALA A 159 9.91 7.76 -15.08
C ALA A 159 11.16 6.94 -15.46
N LEU A 160 11.75 6.26 -14.49
CA LEU A 160 12.89 5.38 -14.71
C LEU A 160 12.54 4.20 -15.64
N GLY A 161 11.38 3.59 -15.46
CA GLY A 161 10.90 2.51 -16.34
C GLY A 161 10.75 2.96 -17.79
N ALA A 162 10.21 4.15 -18.02
CA ALA A 162 10.15 4.73 -19.37
C ALA A 162 11.54 4.97 -19.97
N ALA A 163 12.47 5.47 -19.15
CA ALA A 163 13.86 5.67 -19.58
C ALA A 163 14.57 4.34 -19.92
N TYR A 164 14.33 3.29 -19.15
CA TYR A 164 14.86 1.96 -19.43
C TYR A 164 14.34 1.40 -20.76
N LEU A 165 13.05 1.52 -21.02
CA LEU A 165 12.48 1.08 -22.30
C LEU A 165 13.04 1.86 -23.48
N ALA A 166 13.21 3.17 -23.35
CA ALA A 166 13.86 4.00 -24.38
C ALA A 166 15.33 3.59 -24.60
N GLY A 167 16.08 3.38 -23.52
CA GLY A 167 17.48 2.94 -23.57
C GLY A 167 17.65 1.57 -24.25
N LEU A 168 16.76 0.62 -23.97
CA LEU A 168 16.75 -0.68 -24.66
C LEU A 168 16.48 -0.51 -26.16
N ALA A 169 15.54 0.37 -26.53
CA ALA A 169 15.17 0.59 -27.93
C ALA A 169 16.32 1.17 -28.77
N VAL A 170 17.18 2.00 -28.18
CA VAL A 170 18.34 2.61 -28.88
C VAL A 170 19.67 1.89 -28.63
N GLY A 171 19.66 0.76 -27.89
CA GLY A 171 20.84 -0.03 -27.59
C GLY A 171 21.79 0.57 -26.56
N TYR A 172 21.29 1.49 -25.70
CA TYR A 172 22.05 2.01 -24.56
C TYR A 172 22.20 0.93 -23.48
N TRP A 173 21.15 0.16 -23.21
CA TRP A 173 21.16 -1.05 -22.40
C TRP A 173 21.17 -2.27 -23.32
N LYS A 174 21.99 -3.26 -23.00
CA LYS A 174 22.08 -4.50 -23.77
C LYS A 174 20.79 -5.32 -23.67
N ASP A 175 20.30 -5.50 -22.46
CA ASP A 175 19.14 -6.34 -22.14
C ASP A 175 18.51 -5.96 -20.80
N GLN A 176 17.42 -6.65 -20.44
CA GLN A 176 16.73 -6.46 -19.17
C GLN A 176 17.56 -6.91 -17.96
N GLU A 177 18.46 -7.88 -18.12
CA GLU A 177 19.31 -8.39 -17.03
C GLU A 177 20.30 -7.32 -16.58
N GLU A 178 20.89 -6.59 -17.54
CA GLU A 178 21.75 -5.44 -17.23
C GLU A 178 20.97 -4.38 -16.42
N ILE A 179 19.75 -4.03 -16.85
CA ILE A 179 18.90 -3.08 -16.12
C ILE A 179 18.61 -3.58 -14.70
N CYS A 180 18.23 -4.85 -14.54
CA CYS A 180 17.95 -5.44 -13.23
C CYS A 180 19.17 -5.41 -12.30
N SER A 181 20.38 -5.50 -12.82
CA SER A 181 21.62 -5.42 -12.04
C SER A 181 21.85 -4.05 -11.40
N HIS A 182 21.23 -3.00 -11.91
CA HIS A 182 21.30 -1.63 -11.36
C HIS A 182 20.28 -1.36 -10.24
N PHE A 183 19.35 -2.29 -9.97
CA PHE A 183 18.42 -2.12 -8.87
C PHE A 183 19.16 -2.08 -7.53
N GLN A 184 18.93 -1.02 -6.78
CA GLN A 184 19.46 -0.85 -5.43
C GLN A 184 18.33 -0.66 -4.43
N ALA A 185 18.31 -1.50 -3.41
CA ALA A 185 17.46 -1.34 -2.25
C ALA A 185 18.07 -0.32 -1.28
N SER A 186 17.28 0.62 -0.77
CA SER A 186 17.72 1.51 0.32
C SER A 186 17.50 0.88 1.67
N HIS A 187 16.43 0.11 1.83
CA HIS A 187 16.07 -0.57 3.07
C HIS A 187 15.12 -1.74 2.80
N GLU A 188 15.24 -2.80 3.61
CA GLU A 188 14.32 -3.93 3.63
C GLU A 188 13.64 -4.03 4.99
N PHE A 189 12.31 -4.12 4.99
CA PHE A 189 11.48 -4.35 6.17
C PHE A 189 11.01 -5.79 6.13
N VAL A 190 11.29 -6.54 7.18
CA VAL A 190 10.90 -7.95 7.30
C VAL A 190 9.78 -8.10 8.34
N PRO A 191 8.84 -9.06 8.16
CA PRO A 191 7.76 -9.29 9.12
C PRO A 191 8.31 -9.66 10.50
N ASN A 192 7.81 -9.02 11.56
CA ASN A 192 8.21 -9.30 12.95
C ASN A 192 7.03 -9.27 13.93
N MET A 193 5.78 -9.05 13.46
CA MET A 193 4.59 -9.05 14.28
C MET A 193 4.15 -10.47 14.64
N GLU A 194 3.72 -10.65 15.90
CA GLU A 194 3.14 -11.91 16.35
C GLU A 194 1.87 -12.27 15.58
N ALA A 195 1.71 -13.55 15.24
CA ALA A 195 0.62 -14.04 14.41
C ALA A 195 -0.77 -13.73 15.01
N SER A 196 -0.93 -13.87 16.33
CA SER A 196 -2.17 -13.57 17.03
C SER A 196 -2.57 -12.10 16.93
N GLN A 197 -1.60 -11.18 17.09
CA GLN A 197 -1.81 -9.74 16.96
C GLN A 197 -2.24 -9.40 15.52
N ARG A 198 -1.54 -9.95 14.54
CA ARG A 198 -1.88 -9.78 13.12
C ARG A 198 -3.31 -10.23 12.80
N GLU A 199 -3.71 -11.39 13.29
CA GLU A 199 -5.05 -11.94 13.07
C GLU A 199 -6.13 -11.07 13.69
N GLU A 200 -5.93 -10.57 14.90
CA GLU A 200 -6.83 -9.62 15.57
C GLU A 200 -7.02 -8.35 14.73
N LEU A 201 -5.91 -7.73 14.29
CA LEU A 201 -5.92 -6.52 13.49
C LEU A 201 -6.63 -6.72 12.14
N LEU A 202 -6.37 -7.83 11.43
CA LEU A 202 -7.03 -8.15 10.18
C LEU A 202 -8.53 -8.47 10.36
N THR A 203 -8.90 -9.09 11.48
CA THR A 203 -10.30 -9.31 11.82
C THR A 203 -11.04 -7.99 12.04
N GLY A 204 -10.44 -7.06 12.75
CA GLY A 204 -10.97 -5.71 12.94
C GLY A 204 -11.11 -4.94 11.62
N TRP A 205 -10.10 -5.01 10.76
CA TRP A 205 -10.16 -4.42 9.41
C TRP A 205 -11.30 -4.99 8.57
N LYS A 206 -11.45 -6.32 8.50
CA LYS A 206 -12.55 -6.96 7.78
C LYS A 206 -13.93 -6.52 8.27
N ARG A 207 -14.08 -6.36 9.59
CA ARG A 207 -15.31 -5.82 10.18
C ARG A 207 -15.57 -4.38 9.76
N ALA A 208 -14.54 -3.53 9.74
CA ALA A 208 -14.66 -2.13 9.31
C ALA A 208 -15.04 -2.03 7.83
N ILE A 209 -14.41 -2.81 6.95
CA ILE A 209 -14.76 -2.90 5.52
C ILE A 209 -16.20 -3.39 5.35
N HIS A 210 -16.60 -4.43 6.06
CA HIS A 210 -17.97 -4.93 5.98
C HIS A 210 -18.98 -3.86 6.40
N ALA A 211 -18.74 -3.18 7.51
CA ALA A 211 -19.63 -2.13 8.02
C ALA A 211 -19.76 -0.97 7.03
N VAL A 212 -18.66 -0.49 6.47
CA VAL A 212 -18.69 0.62 5.49
C VAL A 212 -19.40 0.25 4.19
N MET A 213 -19.37 -1.02 3.80
CA MET A 213 -20.10 -1.50 2.61
C MET A 213 -21.61 -1.62 2.82
N GLN A 214 -22.08 -1.64 4.08
CA GLN A 214 -23.49 -1.69 4.44
C GLN A 214 -24.10 -0.30 4.69
N PHE A 215 -23.28 0.72 4.85
CA PHE A 215 -23.69 2.10 5.08
C PHE A 215 -23.93 2.83 3.75
#